data_629967167486cf6313381e89afa974ac
#
_entry.id   629967167486cf6313381e89afa974ac
#
_cell.length_a   1.000
_cell.length_b   1.000
_cell.length_c   1.000
_cell.angle_alpha   90.00
_cell.angle_beta   90.00
_cell.angle_gamma   90.00
#
_symmetry.space_group_name_H-M   'P 1'
#
loop_
_entity.id
_entity.type
_entity.pdbx_description
1 polymer ?
#
loop_
_entity_poly.entity_id
_entity_poly.type
_entity_poly.pdbx_seq_one_letter_code
_entity_poly.pdbx_strand_id
1 'polypeptide(L)'
;MKNKKLIRYTSRDFDSIKADLIDHAKRYYPNSYNDFREGSFGSLMFDSVAYVGDVLSFYLDYQVNESFLETSIEYDNVRRHAKRYGYDFYGRPSAFGILTFYVLVPAAASGLGPDPDYLVRIKTGTKVSATTGATFMLTEDVDFSDPKNEVVVARVNETTGRPTFYAVRGTGQVKSGTLFRTNVNIGSFERFKRIRVGPSSINEIISVYDSEGHRYYQVDYLSQNTIFMEVTNKNSANDGVRSIIKPFVAARRFVIEQDSTGTYMVFGFGSDDEASLNINVADPSSAAIKLTGKNYITDRAFDPTKLLDTNKLGVAPQNTTLTIVYGANDADQINVPSNAINSVKELVYEFPDDSRISSALVRSVINSIEVTNDKRVVGNTATPSTDEIRIRSYGAYASQNRTVTREDYESYVYLMPPKFGSIKRASVINDPSSSNRRLSLYVASVDNSGNLVLANDTLKQNTKTWLNANKMLNDSIDIYDPYIINIGFTFYVSVDSSYDKQSVLNNCFSSLSTMFAEKMYIGEPLYISKIYKELNKVDGVIDAQNVVFNVKNTANYASSPISLQELVSNDGTYLNTPKNAILELKFPNLDIRGVAK
;
A
#
# COMPACT_ATOMS: atom_id res chain seq x y z
N MET A 1 -17.85 0.61 -14.85
CA MET A 1 -17.93 -0.73 -14.23
C MET A 1 -19.16 -1.46 -14.74
N LYS A 2 -19.02 -2.69 -15.20
CA LYS A 2 -20.21 -3.53 -15.47
C LYS A 2 -20.90 -3.77 -14.14
N ASN A 3 -22.21 -3.48 -14.03
CA ASN A 3 -23.00 -3.93 -12.89
C ASN A 3 -22.75 -5.42 -12.73
N LYS A 4 -22.09 -5.82 -11.63
CA LYS A 4 -21.90 -7.22 -11.31
C LYS A 4 -23.28 -7.81 -11.06
N LYS A 5 -23.80 -8.56 -12.00
CA LYS A 5 -24.96 -9.39 -11.72
C LYS A 5 -24.46 -10.57 -10.91
N LEU A 6 -24.88 -10.66 -9.66
CA LEU A 6 -24.76 -11.89 -8.88
C LEU A 6 -25.39 -13.01 -9.71
N ILE A 7 -24.64 -14.08 -9.87
CA ILE A 7 -25.13 -15.23 -10.62
C ILE A 7 -26.06 -16.00 -9.70
N ARG A 8 -27.25 -16.29 -10.15
CA ARG A 8 -28.21 -17.17 -9.47
C ARG A 8 -28.03 -18.57 -10.01
N TYR A 9 -27.46 -19.44 -9.24
CA TYR A 9 -27.19 -20.83 -9.63
C TYR A 9 -28.40 -21.74 -9.41
N THR A 10 -29.17 -21.47 -8.37
CA THR A 10 -30.31 -22.31 -8.00
C THR A 10 -31.55 -22.03 -8.82
N SER A 11 -31.72 -20.80 -9.35
CA SER A 11 -32.88 -20.34 -10.12
C SER A 11 -34.22 -20.62 -9.46
N ARG A 12 -34.26 -20.75 -8.12
CA ARG A 12 -35.47 -21.08 -7.34
C ARG A 12 -35.76 -19.93 -6.39
N ASP A 13 -36.97 -19.45 -6.44
CA ASP A 13 -37.56 -18.46 -5.54
C ASP A 13 -38.76 -19.07 -4.81
N PHE A 14 -39.29 -18.33 -3.84
CA PHE A 14 -40.41 -18.75 -3.03
C PHE A 14 -41.60 -19.29 -3.87
N ASP A 15 -41.99 -18.55 -4.89
CA ASP A 15 -43.16 -18.89 -5.71
C ASP A 15 -42.94 -20.18 -6.53
N SER A 16 -41.74 -20.35 -7.09
CA SER A 16 -41.41 -21.56 -7.85
C SER A 16 -41.32 -22.80 -6.96
N ILE A 17 -40.75 -22.67 -5.75
CA ILE A 17 -40.66 -23.76 -4.79
C ILE A 17 -42.06 -24.15 -4.31
N LYS A 18 -42.93 -23.15 -3.98
CA LYS A 18 -44.29 -23.38 -3.60
C LYS A 18 -45.08 -24.09 -4.68
N ALA A 19 -44.96 -23.65 -5.91
CA ALA A 19 -45.61 -24.29 -7.06
C ALA A 19 -45.18 -25.77 -7.25
N ASP A 20 -43.88 -26.05 -7.17
CA ASP A 20 -43.34 -27.40 -7.24
C ASP A 20 -43.85 -28.30 -6.11
N LEU A 21 -43.97 -27.78 -4.87
CA LEU A 21 -44.50 -28.50 -3.73
C LEU A 21 -45.99 -28.85 -3.90
N ILE A 22 -46.77 -27.89 -4.42
CA ILE A 22 -48.20 -28.12 -4.72
C ILE A 22 -48.36 -29.17 -5.81
N ASP A 23 -47.58 -29.07 -6.87
CA ASP A 23 -47.63 -30.05 -8.00
C ASP A 23 -47.14 -31.44 -7.55
N HIS A 24 -46.16 -31.51 -6.69
CA HIS A 24 -45.73 -32.76 -6.05
C HIS A 24 -46.86 -33.37 -5.21
N ALA A 25 -47.51 -32.57 -4.39
CA ALA A 25 -48.62 -33.04 -3.54
C ALA A 25 -49.81 -33.55 -4.40
N LYS A 26 -50.19 -32.84 -5.47
CA LYS A 26 -51.23 -33.26 -6.40
C LYS A 26 -50.88 -34.56 -7.15
N ARG A 27 -49.62 -34.76 -7.48
CA ARG A 27 -49.16 -35.95 -8.24
C ARG A 27 -49.08 -37.20 -7.38
N TYR A 28 -48.56 -37.10 -6.15
CA TYR A 28 -48.23 -38.25 -5.32
C TYR A 28 -49.24 -38.53 -4.22
N TYR A 29 -50.06 -37.52 -3.85
CA TYR A 29 -51.05 -37.62 -2.75
C TYR A 29 -52.46 -37.16 -3.16
N PRO A 30 -52.96 -37.52 -4.37
CA PRO A 30 -54.22 -36.96 -4.90
C PRO A 30 -55.44 -37.30 -4.07
N ASN A 31 -55.44 -38.40 -3.33
CA ASN A 31 -56.54 -38.86 -2.53
C ASN A 31 -56.42 -38.48 -1.04
N SER A 32 -55.24 -38.06 -0.58
CA SER A 32 -54.98 -37.80 0.81
C SER A 32 -54.99 -36.30 1.16
N TYR A 33 -54.70 -35.44 0.15
CA TYR A 33 -54.63 -33.99 0.39
C TYR A 33 -55.14 -33.21 -0.86
N ASN A 34 -56.23 -32.47 -0.68
CA ASN A 34 -56.91 -31.70 -1.75
C ASN A 34 -57.18 -30.23 -1.36
N ASP A 35 -56.75 -29.77 -0.17
CA ASP A 35 -57.00 -28.41 0.26
C ASP A 35 -55.78 -27.50 0.01
N PHE A 36 -55.79 -26.83 -1.15
CA PHE A 36 -54.75 -25.90 -1.61
C PHE A 36 -55.18 -24.43 -1.51
N ARG A 37 -56.19 -24.11 -0.65
CA ARG A 37 -56.67 -22.74 -0.43
C ARG A 37 -55.66 -21.93 0.37
N GLU A 38 -55.55 -20.65 0.01
CA GLU A 38 -54.71 -19.68 0.73
C GLU A 38 -55.18 -19.52 2.16
N GLY A 39 -54.92 -19.99 3.12
CA GLY A 39 -55.41 -19.90 4.51
C GLY A 39 -55.67 -21.26 5.13
N SER A 40 -55.48 -22.35 4.38
CA SER A 40 -55.51 -23.69 4.94
C SER A 40 -54.22 -23.99 5.71
N PHE A 41 -54.29 -24.89 6.69
CA PHE A 41 -53.10 -25.35 7.39
C PHE A 41 -52.05 -25.96 6.48
N GLY A 42 -52.46 -26.64 5.43
CA GLY A 42 -51.56 -27.21 4.44
C GLY A 42 -50.86 -26.14 3.60
N SER A 43 -51.56 -25.06 3.21
CA SER A 43 -50.94 -23.92 2.52
C SER A 43 -49.87 -23.27 3.43
N LEU A 44 -50.16 -23.10 4.73
CA LEU A 44 -49.18 -22.59 5.71
C LEU A 44 -47.92 -23.48 5.77
N MET A 45 -48.10 -24.81 5.71
CA MET A 45 -46.95 -25.74 5.70
C MET A 45 -46.13 -25.62 4.39
N PHE A 46 -46.80 -25.53 3.21
CA PHE A 46 -46.10 -25.30 1.94
C PHE A 46 -45.37 -23.96 1.93
N ASP A 47 -46.00 -22.90 2.44
CA ASP A 47 -45.36 -21.57 2.56
C ASP A 47 -44.14 -21.61 3.48
N SER A 48 -44.22 -22.31 4.63
CA SER A 48 -43.10 -22.47 5.54
C SER A 48 -41.93 -23.22 4.90
N VAL A 49 -42.20 -24.32 4.18
CA VAL A 49 -41.18 -25.09 3.50
C VAL A 49 -40.61 -24.31 2.32
N ALA A 50 -41.45 -23.62 1.53
CA ALA A 50 -41.01 -22.77 0.43
C ALA A 50 -40.13 -21.61 0.91
N TYR A 51 -40.48 -20.98 2.03
CA TYR A 51 -39.67 -19.94 2.65
C TYR A 51 -38.28 -20.46 3.10
N VAL A 52 -38.24 -21.61 3.77
CA VAL A 52 -36.97 -22.25 4.14
C VAL A 52 -36.13 -22.60 2.87
N GLY A 53 -36.80 -23.11 1.83
CA GLY A 53 -36.14 -23.42 0.56
C GLY A 53 -35.57 -22.18 -0.15
N ASP A 54 -36.29 -21.06 -0.13
CA ASP A 54 -35.85 -19.79 -0.70
C ASP A 54 -34.64 -19.23 0.06
N VAL A 55 -34.71 -19.22 1.40
CA VAL A 55 -33.57 -18.80 2.27
C VAL A 55 -32.35 -19.68 2.04
N LEU A 56 -32.50 -21.00 1.94
CA LEU A 56 -31.38 -21.90 1.64
C LEU A 56 -30.80 -21.67 0.24
N SER A 57 -31.66 -21.43 -0.76
CA SER A 57 -31.24 -21.10 -2.12
C SER A 57 -30.43 -19.79 -2.14
N PHE A 58 -30.89 -18.78 -1.40
CA PHE A 58 -30.15 -17.52 -1.25
C PHE A 58 -28.75 -17.74 -0.62
N TYR A 59 -28.67 -18.49 0.48
CA TYR A 59 -27.37 -18.76 1.11
C TYR A 59 -26.46 -19.58 0.22
N LEU A 60 -26.99 -20.51 -0.56
CA LEU A 60 -26.21 -21.29 -1.53
C LEU A 60 -25.64 -20.39 -2.62
N ASP A 61 -26.48 -19.56 -3.24
CA ASP A 61 -26.06 -18.61 -4.27
C ASP A 61 -25.03 -17.61 -3.73
N TYR A 62 -25.26 -17.09 -2.51
CA TYR A 62 -24.31 -16.21 -1.83
C TYR A 62 -22.95 -16.91 -1.63
N GLN A 63 -22.94 -18.12 -1.05
CA GLN A 63 -21.72 -18.85 -0.75
C GLN A 63 -20.93 -19.22 -2.03
N VAL A 64 -21.63 -19.58 -3.10
CA VAL A 64 -21.01 -19.86 -4.38
C VAL A 64 -20.41 -18.58 -5.01
N ASN A 65 -21.12 -17.46 -4.94
CA ASN A 65 -20.59 -16.18 -5.42
C ASN A 65 -19.36 -15.74 -4.60
N GLU A 66 -19.35 -15.97 -3.28
CA GLU A 66 -18.17 -15.67 -2.43
C GLU A 66 -16.97 -16.59 -2.70
N SER A 67 -17.14 -17.69 -3.45
CA SER A 67 -16.05 -18.62 -3.78
C SER A 67 -15.18 -18.17 -4.96
N PHE A 68 -15.57 -17.12 -5.68
CA PHE A 68 -14.83 -16.62 -6.84
C PHE A 68 -14.43 -15.16 -6.67
N LEU A 69 -13.21 -14.81 -7.11
CA LEU A 69 -12.68 -13.44 -7.04
C LEU A 69 -13.56 -12.41 -7.74
N GLU A 70 -14.17 -12.79 -8.88
CA GLU A 70 -14.99 -11.90 -9.71
C GLU A 70 -16.30 -11.52 -9.03
N THR A 71 -16.91 -12.44 -8.30
CA THR A 71 -18.28 -12.29 -7.76
C THR A 71 -18.32 -12.06 -6.26
N SER A 72 -17.25 -12.38 -5.50
CA SER A 72 -17.20 -12.17 -4.07
C SER A 72 -17.40 -10.70 -3.70
N ILE A 73 -18.19 -10.43 -2.65
CA ILE A 73 -18.55 -9.08 -2.17
C ILE A 73 -17.77 -8.75 -0.90
N GLU A 74 -17.61 -9.74 -0.02
CA GLU A 74 -16.94 -9.56 1.25
C GLU A 74 -15.45 -9.25 1.08
N TYR A 75 -15.01 -8.14 1.67
CA TYR A 75 -13.63 -7.64 1.53
C TYR A 75 -12.57 -8.69 1.91
N ASP A 76 -12.78 -9.39 3.01
CA ASP A 76 -11.84 -10.41 3.50
C ASP A 76 -11.76 -11.62 2.56
N ASN A 77 -12.87 -12.01 1.90
CA ASN A 77 -12.88 -13.07 0.91
C ASN A 77 -12.18 -12.64 -0.38
N VAL A 78 -12.45 -11.43 -0.87
CA VAL A 78 -11.73 -10.84 -2.02
C VAL A 78 -10.22 -10.84 -1.76
N ARG A 79 -9.79 -10.45 -0.56
CA ARG A 79 -8.39 -10.43 -0.15
C ARG A 79 -7.77 -11.83 -0.11
N ARG A 80 -8.49 -12.83 0.44
CA ARG A 80 -8.03 -14.24 0.45
C ARG A 80 -7.86 -14.80 -0.95
N HIS A 81 -8.79 -14.47 -1.86
CA HIS A 81 -8.66 -14.85 -3.27
C HIS A 81 -7.47 -14.14 -3.93
N ALA A 82 -7.29 -12.84 -3.68
CA ALA A 82 -6.17 -12.06 -4.20
C ALA A 82 -4.81 -12.68 -3.81
N LYS A 83 -4.67 -13.12 -2.57
CA LYS A 83 -3.47 -13.81 -2.08
C LYS A 83 -3.17 -15.09 -2.88
N ARG A 84 -4.19 -15.84 -3.29
CA ARG A 84 -4.02 -17.04 -4.16
C ARG A 84 -3.49 -16.69 -5.54
N TYR A 85 -3.79 -15.48 -6.05
CA TYR A 85 -3.28 -14.96 -7.32
C TYR A 85 -1.92 -14.25 -7.18
N GLY A 86 -1.32 -14.24 -5.98
CA GLY A 86 -0.03 -13.63 -5.73
C GLY A 86 -0.08 -12.16 -5.33
N TYR A 87 -1.27 -11.55 -5.22
CA TYR A 87 -1.44 -10.20 -4.70
C TYR A 87 -1.69 -10.26 -3.18
N ASP A 88 -0.61 -10.22 -2.42
CA ASP A 88 -0.67 -10.13 -0.95
C ASP A 88 -0.24 -8.75 -0.49
N PHE A 89 -1.13 -8.04 0.18
CA PHE A 89 -0.84 -6.74 0.78
C PHE A 89 -1.20 -6.79 2.26
N TYR A 90 -0.36 -6.20 3.09
CA TYR A 90 -0.58 -6.14 4.52
C TYR A 90 -0.15 -4.79 5.07
N GLY A 91 -0.66 -4.45 6.24
CA GLY A 91 -0.28 -3.27 6.95
C GLY A 91 -0.75 -1.97 6.29
N ARG A 92 -0.30 -0.89 6.87
CA ARG A 92 -0.50 0.46 6.37
C ARG A 92 0.83 0.99 5.86
N PRO A 93 0.96 1.37 4.58
CA PRO A 93 2.22 1.83 4.02
C PRO A 93 2.78 3.03 4.79
N SER A 94 4.09 3.10 4.92
CA SER A 94 4.77 4.23 5.53
C SER A 94 4.86 5.40 4.58
N ALA A 95 4.77 6.62 5.11
CA ALA A 95 5.12 7.82 4.38
C ALA A 95 6.61 8.12 4.54
N PHE A 96 7.24 8.60 3.48
CA PHE A 96 8.67 8.92 3.41
C PHE A 96 8.88 10.36 3.02
N GLY A 97 9.99 10.94 3.45
CA GLY A 97 10.38 12.28 3.07
C GLY A 97 11.82 12.60 3.47
N ILE A 98 12.24 13.79 3.10
CA ILE A 98 13.53 14.36 3.52
C ILE A 98 13.20 15.53 4.44
N LEU A 99 13.84 15.55 5.60
CA LEU A 99 13.81 16.68 6.51
C LEU A 99 15.09 17.47 6.41
N THR A 100 14.94 18.77 6.62
CA THR A 100 16.02 19.72 6.78
C THR A 100 16.14 20.07 8.27
N PHE A 101 17.31 19.86 8.81
CA PHE A 101 17.67 20.24 10.17
C PHE A 101 18.59 21.45 10.13
N TYR A 102 18.38 22.37 11.04
CA TYR A 102 19.24 23.52 11.28
C TYR A 102 19.79 23.45 12.70
N VAL A 103 21.07 23.76 12.85
CA VAL A 103 21.73 23.80 14.17
C VAL A 103 22.62 25.02 14.26
N LEU A 104 22.62 25.66 15.42
CA LEU A 104 23.55 26.76 15.72
C LEU A 104 24.79 26.21 16.44
N VAL A 105 25.94 26.29 15.77
CA VAL A 105 27.23 25.80 16.27
C VAL A 105 28.10 27.00 16.62
N PRO A 106 28.80 27.01 17.79
CA PRO A 106 29.72 28.07 18.13
C PRO A 106 30.82 28.21 17.09
N ALA A 107 31.35 29.43 16.95
CA ALA A 107 32.47 29.69 16.08
C ALA A 107 33.76 29.08 16.65
N ALA A 108 34.60 28.53 15.78
CA ALA A 108 35.93 28.08 16.17
C ALA A 108 36.76 29.23 16.78
N ALA A 109 37.76 28.93 17.61
CA ALA A 109 38.64 29.91 18.25
C ALA A 109 39.34 30.84 17.22
N SER A 110 39.56 30.36 16.01
CA SER A 110 40.08 31.14 14.89
C SER A 110 39.07 32.17 14.34
N GLY A 111 37.78 32.01 14.61
CA GLY A 111 36.68 32.77 14.01
C GLY A 111 36.37 32.41 12.56
N LEU A 112 37.04 31.43 12.02
CA LEU A 112 36.85 30.94 10.62
C LEU A 112 36.07 29.63 10.63
N GLY A 113 34.75 29.72 10.47
CA GLY A 113 33.87 28.56 10.45
C GLY A 113 33.36 28.07 11.80
N PRO A 114 32.46 27.06 11.82
CA PRO A 114 31.98 26.45 13.05
C PRO A 114 33.08 25.63 13.72
N ASP A 115 32.97 25.48 15.03
CA ASP A 115 33.89 24.67 15.81
C ASP A 115 33.61 23.16 15.56
N PRO A 116 34.62 22.40 15.06
CA PRO A 116 34.43 20.99 14.71
C PRO A 116 34.01 20.11 15.88
N ASP A 117 34.41 20.45 17.14
CA ASP A 117 34.10 19.65 18.31
C ASP A 117 32.60 19.73 18.68
N TYR A 118 31.89 20.77 18.22
CA TYR A 118 30.45 20.99 18.45
C TYR A 118 29.57 20.66 17.23
N LEU A 119 30.12 20.11 16.16
CA LEU A 119 29.34 19.61 15.01
C LEU A 119 28.67 18.30 15.39
N VAL A 120 27.40 18.39 15.80
CA VAL A 120 26.62 17.26 16.27
C VAL A 120 26.31 16.29 15.11
N ARG A 121 26.22 15.01 15.43
CA ARG A 121 25.61 14.00 14.55
C ARG A 121 24.28 13.59 15.13
N ILE A 122 23.17 13.85 14.40
CA ILE A 122 21.85 13.34 14.76
C ILE A 122 21.76 11.91 14.28
N LYS A 123 21.48 10.99 15.21
CA LYS A 123 21.47 9.55 14.93
C LYS A 123 20.11 9.07 14.44
N THR A 124 20.15 7.99 13.67
CA THR A 124 19.00 7.15 13.33
C THR A 124 18.17 6.83 14.58
N GLY A 125 16.84 6.89 14.46
CA GLY A 125 15.93 6.69 15.58
C GLY A 125 15.46 7.98 16.25
N THR A 126 16.02 9.14 15.92
CA THR A 126 15.47 10.44 16.31
C THR A 126 14.03 10.57 15.84
N LYS A 127 13.14 10.99 16.75
CA LYS A 127 11.70 11.14 16.45
C LYS A 127 11.32 12.60 16.33
N VAL A 128 10.59 12.91 15.27
CA VAL A 128 10.03 14.23 15.01
C VAL A 128 8.52 14.14 14.85
N SER A 129 7.80 15.22 15.08
CA SER A 129 6.35 15.24 14.93
C SER A 129 5.88 16.34 14.00
N ALA A 130 4.80 16.03 13.30
CA ALA A 130 4.07 16.97 12.47
C ALA A 130 2.95 17.66 13.26
N THR A 131 2.46 18.77 12.74
CA THR A 131 1.28 19.50 13.26
C THR A 131 0.02 18.64 13.27
N THR A 132 -0.05 17.59 12.44
CA THR A 132 -1.14 16.61 12.40
C THR A 132 -1.07 15.56 13.53
N GLY A 133 -0.03 15.57 14.35
CA GLY A 133 0.22 14.57 15.38
C GLY A 133 0.97 13.31 14.91
N ALA A 134 1.18 13.16 13.61
CA ALA A 134 1.95 12.03 13.07
C ALA A 134 3.43 12.11 13.51
N THR A 135 3.98 10.98 13.90
CA THR A 135 5.38 10.84 14.29
C THR A 135 6.19 10.24 13.14
N PHE A 136 7.38 10.77 12.93
CA PHE A 136 8.34 10.29 11.93
C PHE A 136 9.66 9.97 12.63
N MET A 137 10.33 8.96 12.13
CA MET A 137 11.62 8.50 12.63
C MET A 137 12.69 8.70 11.57
N LEU A 138 13.83 9.23 11.97
CA LEU A 138 15.01 9.39 11.12
C LEU A 138 15.58 7.99 10.77
N THR A 139 15.79 7.73 9.49
CA THR A 139 16.25 6.42 8.97
C THR A 139 17.75 6.37 8.70
N GLU A 140 18.41 7.53 8.63
CA GLU A 140 19.85 7.67 8.42
C GLU A 140 20.41 8.75 9.34
N ASP A 141 21.70 8.67 9.64
CA ASP A 141 22.37 9.66 10.47
C ASP A 141 22.52 10.97 9.69
N VAL A 142 22.26 12.10 10.34
CA VAL A 142 22.53 13.44 9.81
C VAL A 142 23.83 13.94 10.41
N ASP A 143 24.87 13.99 9.62
CA ASP A 143 26.21 14.43 10.04
C ASP A 143 26.42 15.89 9.64
N PHE A 144 26.49 16.78 10.65
CA PHE A 144 26.72 18.20 10.41
C PHE A 144 28.18 18.53 10.09
N SER A 145 29.09 17.57 10.19
CA SER A 145 30.49 17.73 9.79
C SER A 145 30.73 17.48 8.29
N ASP A 146 29.72 17.02 7.53
CA ASP A 146 29.85 16.81 6.08
C ASP A 146 30.17 18.15 5.38
N PRO A 147 31.28 18.25 4.61
CA PRO A 147 31.65 19.45 3.87
C PRO A 147 30.59 19.93 2.85
N LYS A 148 29.65 19.08 2.49
CA LYS A 148 28.55 19.43 1.58
C LYS A 148 27.45 20.26 2.25
N ASN A 149 27.45 20.33 3.57
CA ASN A 149 26.45 21.08 4.33
C ASN A 149 26.64 22.58 4.10
N GLU A 150 25.53 23.28 3.98
CA GLU A 150 25.52 24.73 3.88
C GLU A 150 25.78 25.34 5.26
N VAL A 151 26.78 26.25 5.34
CA VAL A 151 27.18 26.92 6.57
C VAL A 151 27.05 28.43 6.37
N VAL A 152 26.27 29.07 7.25
CA VAL A 152 26.01 30.53 7.19
C VAL A 152 26.29 31.15 8.56
N VAL A 153 26.81 32.37 8.58
CA VAL A 153 27.00 33.14 9.82
C VAL A 153 25.62 33.48 10.39
N ALA A 154 25.33 33.01 11.61
CA ALA A 154 24.06 33.25 12.29
C ALA A 154 24.09 34.40 13.30
N ARG A 155 25.19 34.54 14.01
CA ARG A 155 25.35 35.61 15.02
C ARG A 155 26.75 36.21 14.97
N VAL A 156 26.84 37.49 15.13
CA VAL A 156 28.09 38.27 15.16
C VAL A 156 28.17 39.01 16.49
N ASN A 157 29.37 39.17 17.00
CA ASN A 157 29.62 40.05 18.14
C ASN A 157 29.55 41.50 17.64
N GLU A 158 28.63 42.30 18.17
CA GLU A 158 28.38 43.69 17.75
C GLU A 158 29.57 44.61 17.92
N THR A 159 30.44 44.31 18.90
CA THR A 159 31.61 45.14 19.22
C THR A 159 32.81 44.79 18.35
N THR A 160 33.03 43.50 18.04
CA THR A 160 34.25 43.06 17.34
C THR A 160 33.99 42.68 15.87
N GLY A 161 32.74 42.60 15.45
CA GLY A 161 32.35 42.13 14.12
C GLY A 161 32.66 40.66 13.82
N ARG A 162 33.15 39.91 14.81
CA ARG A 162 33.50 38.50 14.62
C ARG A 162 32.29 37.60 14.77
N PRO A 163 32.15 36.54 13.92
CA PRO A 163 31.12 35.51 14.07
C PRO A 163 31.23 34.84 15.46
N THR A 164 30.09 34.66 16.12
CA THR A 164 29.99 33.92 17.40
C THR A 164 29.31 32.58 17.22
N PHE A 165 28.34 32.48 16.30
CA PHE A 165 27.66 31.24 15.94
C PHE A 165 27.46 31.15 14.42
N TYR A 166 27.54 29.93 13.93
CA TYR A 166 27.21 29.55 12.56
C TYR A 166 25.97 28.69 12.56
N ALA A 167 25.08 28.90 11.60
CA ALA A 167 23.99 28.00 11.30
C ALA A 167 24.46 26.99 10.27
N VAL A 168 24.32 25.72 10.59
CA VAL A 168 24.64 24.61 9.69
C VAL A 168 23.36 23.90 9.32
N ARG A 169 23.17 23.63 8.02
CA ARG A 169 22.03 22.94 7.46
C ARG A 169 22.40 21.50 7.12
N GLY A 170 21.68 20.52 7.68
CA GLY A 170 21.81 19.11 7.34
C GLY A 170 20.49 18.54 6.85
N THR A 171 20.53 17.51 6.04
CA THR A 171 19.33 16.82 5.56
C THR A 171 19.36 15.34 5.90
N GLY A 172 18.20 14.75 6.19
CA GLY A 172 18.09 13.32 6.49
C GLY A 172 16.75 12.75 6.08
N GLN A 173 16.74 11.47 5.72
CA GLN A 173 15.53 10.75 5.33
C GLN A 173 14.75 10.33 6.56
N VAL A 174 13.42 10.44 6.46
CA VAL A 174 12.50 10.00 7.50
C VAL A 174 11.43 9.08 6.98
N LYS A 175 10.95 8.26 7.88
CA LYS A 175 9.85 7.30 7.69
C LYS A 175 8.79 7.52 8.76
N SER A 176 7.53 7.46 8.39
CA SER A 176 6.42 7.55 9.34
C SER A 176 6.33 6.33 10.25
N GLY A 177 5.82 6.55 11.46
CA GLY A 177 5.59 5.54 12.47
C GLY A 177 6.67 5.50 13.55
N THR A 178 6.39 4.72 14.57
CA THR A 178 7.26 4.48 15.71
C THR A 178 7.51 3.00 15.90
N LEU A 179 8.55 2.66 16.66
CA LEU A 179 8.86 1.29 17.01
C LEU A 179 8.12 0.88 18.28
N PHE A 180 7.52 -0.29 18.21
CA PHE A 180 6.85 -0.94 19.33
C PHE A 180 7.55 -2.26 19.65
N ARG A 181 7.53 -2.61 20.90
CA ARG A 181 8.03 -3.90 21.40
C ARG A 181 6.91 -4.62 22.14
N THR A 182 6.63 -5.84 21.74
CA THR A 182 5.63 -6.70 22.38
C THR A 182 6.26 -8.03 22.75
N ASN A 183 5.96 -8.52 23.96
CA ASN A 183 6.37 -9.84 24.41
C ASN A 183 5.15 -10.75 24.40
N VAL A 184 5.27 -11.91 23.77
CA VAL A 184 4.20 -12.89 23.65
C VAL A 184 4.67 -14.23 24.20
N ASN A 185 3.99 -14.74 25.24
CA ASN A 185 4.29 -16.04 25.83
C ASN A 185 3.70 -17.14 24.94
N ILE A 186 4.55 -18.09 24.58
CA ILE A 186 4.21 -19.25 23.78
C ILE A 186 4.21 -20.47 24.67
N GLY A 187 3.09 -21.16 24.74
CA GLY A 187 2.96 -22.42 25.47
C GLY A 187 3.49 -23.62 24.70
N SER A 188 2.85 -24.76 24.86
CA SER A 188 3.22 -26.01 24.18
C SER A 188 3.26 -25.88 22.67
N PHE A 189 3.99 -26.81 22.03
CA PHE A 189 4.10 -26.91 20.58
C PHE A 189 2.74 -27.02 19.89
N GLU A 190 2.56 -26.24 18.86
CA GLU A 190 1.38 -26.25 18.00
C GLU A 190 1.81 -26.04 16.54
N ARG A 191 1.36 -26.90 15.65
CA ARG A 191 1.66 -26.81 14.22
C ARG A 191 0.96 -25.59 13.61
N PHE A 192 1.65 -24.86 12.75
CA PHE A 192 1.15 -23.66 12.07
C PHE A 192 0.62 -22.61 13.05
N LYS A 193 1.30 -22.46 14.18
CA LYS A 193 0.89 -21.53 15.23
C LYS A 193 0.72 -20.13 14.67
N ARG A 194 -0.47 -19.58 14.92
CA ARG A 194 -0.85 -18.22 14.51
C ARG A 194 -0.87 -17.30 15.72
N ILE A 195 -0.04 -16.27 15.73
CA ILE A 195 0.16 -15.36 16.86
C ILE A 195 -0.20 -13.96 16.44
N ARG A 196 -1.09 -13.31 17.19
CA ARG A 196 -1.42 -11.90 17.00
C ARG A 196 -0.26 -11.03 17.46
N VAL A 197 0.23 -10.15 16.59
CA VAL A 197 1.31 -9.19 16.89
C VAL A 197 0.75 -7.86 17.36
N GLY A 198 -0.26 -7.34 16.67
CA GLY A 198 -0.83 -6.04 16.96
C GLY A 198 -1.92 -5.62 15.98
N PRO A 199 -2.16 -4.30 15.87
CA PRO A 199 -3.20 -3.75 14.99
C PRO A 199 -2.88 -3.98 13.51
N SER A 200 -3.85 -3.68 12.65
CA SER A 200 -3.69 -3.72 11.19
C SER A 200 -2.83 -2.57 10.64
N SER A 201 -2.41 -1.62 11.48
CA SER A 201 -1.54 -0.48 11.10
C SER A 201 -0.04 -0.79 11.09
N ILE A 202 0.36 -2.04 11.36
CA ILE A 202 1.76 -2.48 11.30
C ILE A 202 2.27 -2.33 9.86
N ASN A 203 3.42 -1.65 9.70
CA ASN A 203 4.06 -1.46 8.41
C ASN A 203 5.22 -2.43 8.15
N GLU A 204 5.91 -2.88 9.20
CA GLU A 204 6.99 -3.87 9.11
C GLU A 204 7.22 -4.58 10.44
N ILE A 205 7.76 -5.80 10.38
CA ILE A 205 8.35 -6.49 11.54
C ILE A 205 9.87 -6.41 11.40
N ILE A 206 10.53 -5.82 12.39
CA ILE A 206 11.97 -5.56 12.36
C ILE A 206 12.74 -6.77 12.87
N SER A 207 12.31 -7.31 14.01
CA SER A 207 12.98 -8.45 14.61
C SER A 207 12.04 -9.27 15.50
N VAL A 208 12.27 -10.55 15.53
CA VAL A 208 11.58 -11.51 16.40
C VAL A 208 12.63 -12.41 17.01
N TYR A 209 12.72 -12.41 18.33
CA TYR A 209 13.64 -13.24 19.10
C TYR A 209 12.87 -14.03 20.14
N ASP A 210 13.33 -15.26 20.41
CA ASP A 210 12.86 -16.03 21.54
C ASP A 210 13.69 -15.76 22.80
N SER A 211 13.30 -16.35 23.93
CA SER A 211 14.01 -16.22 25.21
C SER A 211 15.41 -16.85 25.22
N GLU A 212 15.73 -17.69 24.26
CA GLU A 212 17.03 -18.34 24.07
C GLU A 212 17.95 -17.52 23.15
N GLY A 213 17.43 -16.43 22.55
CA GLY A 213 18.16 -15.55 21.64
C GLY A 213 18.13 -15.96 20.18
N HIS A 214 17.35 -16.98 19.83
CA HIS A 214 17.18 -17.36 18.43
C HIS A 214 16.33 -16.33 17.68
N ARG A 215 16.75 -15.99 16.48
CA ARG A 215 16.03 -15.08 15.60
C ARG A 215 15.11 -15.83 14.64
N TYR A 216 13.88 -15.33 14.49
CA TYR A 216 12.91 -15.76 13.50
C TYR A 216 12.88 -14.76 12.34
N TYR A 217 12.85 -15.28 11.11
CA TYR A 217 12.95 -14.49 9.90
C TYR A 217 11.62 -14.45 9.14
N GLN A 218 11.26 -13.28 8.67
CA GLN A 218 10.12 -13.13 7.78
C GLN A 218 10.47 -13.66 6.39
N VAL A 219 9.57 -14.47 5.81
CA VAL A 219 9.65 -15.03 4.47
C VAL A 219 8.33 -14.80 3.73
N ASP A 220 8.36 -14.87 2.40
CA ASP A 220 7.15 -14.70 1.60
C ASP A 220 6.24 -15.93 1.71
N TYR A 221 6.81 -17.12 1.83
CA TYR A 221 6.10 -18.37 2.04
C TYR A 221 6.94 -19.35 2.90
N LEU A 222 6.28 -20.16 3.72
CA LEU A 222 6.94 -21.01 4.70
C LEU A 222 7.89 -22.06 4.09
N SER A 223 7.75 -22.43 2.83
CA SER A 223 8.68 -23.31 2.14
C SER A 223 10.00 -22.65 1.74
N GLN A 224 10.08 -21.30 1.76
CA GLN A 224 11.31 -20.57 1.50
C GLN A 224 12.28 -20.73 2.67
N ASN A 225 13.35 -21.49 2.47
CA ASN A 225 14.36 -21.75 3.49
C ASN A 225 15.58 -20.82 3.40
N THR A 226 15.79 -20.17 2.27
CA THR A 226 16.93 -19.30 2.04
C THR A 226 16.51 -17.85 1.97
N ILE A 227 17.16 -17.01 2.75
CA ILE A 227 17.04 -15.55 2.73
C ILE A 227 18.39 -14.95 2.38
N PHE A 228 18.36 -13.75 1.81
CA PHE A 228 19.57 -13.00 1.50
C PHE A 228 19.78 -11.93 2.56
N MET A 229 20.93 -11.98 3.23
CA MET A 229 21.29 -11.03 4.28
C MET A 229 22.44 -10.15 3.81
N GLU A 230 22.31 -8.86 4.11
CA GLU A 230 23.37 -7.90 3.93
C GLU A 230 24.41 -8.07 5.06
N VAL A 231 25.66 -8.26 4.66
CA VAL A 231 26.79 -8.41 5.58
C VAL A 231 27.83 -7.35 5.24
N THR A 232 28.35 -6.69 6.27
CA THR A 232 29.40 -5.67 6.10
C THR A 232 30.60 -6.26 5.35
N ASN A 233 31.02 -5.60 4.30
CA ASN A 233 32.17 -6.03 3.52
C ASN A 233 33.47 -5.66 4.22
N LYS A 234 34.22 -6.66 4.63
CA LYS A 234 35.54 -6.46 5.28
C LYS A 234 36.59 -5.86 4.34
N ASN A 235 36.40 -5.98 3.03
CA ASN A 235 37.30 -5.46 2.00
C ASN A 235 36.80 -4.15 1.36
N SER A 236 35.85 -3.46 2.00
CA SER A 236 35.21 -2.25 1.45
C SER A 236 36.20 -1.13 1.05
N ALA A 237 37.38 -1.09 1.69
CA ALA A 237 38.43 -0.15 1.33
C ALA A 237 39.08 -0.42 -0.04
N ASN A 238 39.07 -1.68 -0.51
CA ASN A 238 39.72 -2.08 -1.76
C ASN A 238 38.74 -2.13 -2.94
N ASP A 239 37.51 -2.56 -2.70
CA ASP A 239 36.50 -2.76 -3.76
C ASP A 239 35.42 -1.68 -3.82
N GLY A 240 35.43 -0.75 -2.86
CA GLY A 240 34.48 0.36 -2.79
C GLY A 240 33.04 -0.05 -2.45
N VAL A 241 32.82 -1.31 -2.14
CA VAL A 241 31.49 -1.87 -1.82
C VAL A 241 31.35 -2.03 -0.32
N ARG A 242 30.42 -1.30 0.31
CA ARG A 242 30.22 -1.28 1.76
C ARG A 242 29.67 -2.59 2.33
N SER A 243 28.83 -3.26 1.58
CA SER A 243 28.17 -4.50 2.00
C SER A 243 28.07 -5.51 0.88
N ILE A 244 27.98 -6.77 1.23
CA ILE A 244 27.77 -7.90 0.31
C ILE A 244 26.55 -8.70 0.75
N ILE A 245 25.81 -9.20 -0.21
CA ILE A 245 24.65 -10.04 0.04
C ILE A 245 25.09 -11.49 0.12
N LYS A 246 24.74 -12.17 1.21
CA LYS A 246 25.03 -13.59 1.41
C LYS A 246 23.73 -14.39 1.61
N PRO A 247 23.61 -15.57 0.99
CA PRO A 247 22.50 -16.47 1.28
C PRO A 247 22.65 -17.05 2.71
N PHE A 248 21.54 -17.07 3.43
CA PHE A 248 21.42 -17.60 4.77
C PHE A 248 20.24 -18.56 4.85
N VAL A 249 20.43 -19.73 5.45
CA VAL A 249 19.36 -20.71 5.64
C VAL A 249 18.60 -20.40 6.92
N ALA A 250 17.35 -20.00 6.80
CA ALA A 250 16.47 -19.65 7.89
C ALA A 250 15.64 -20.87 8.34
N ALA A 251 16.11 -21.61 9.36
CA ALA A 251 15.35 -22.71 9.95
C ALA A 251 14.09 -22.19 10.69
N ARG A 252 14.24 -21.10 11.45
CA ARG A 252 13.14 -20.42 12.17
C ARG A 252 12.62 -19.27 11.32
N ARG A 253 11.38 -19.40 10.84
CA ARG A 253 10.76 -18.44 9.91
C ARG A 253 9.26 -18.34 10.10
N PHE A 254 8.70 -17.21 9.66
CA PHE A 254 7.28 -16.94 9.71
C PHE A 254 6.83 -16.17 8.48
N VAL A 255 5.53 -16.25 8.19
CA VAL A 255 4.84 -15.38 7.22
C VAL A 255 3.89 -14.46 7.96
N ILE A 256 3.66 -13.28 7.39
CA ILE A 256 2.69 -12.32 7.91
C ILE A 256 1.33 -12.59 7.29
N GLU A 257 0.31 -12.60 8.11
CA GLU A 257 -1.08 -12.58 7.69
C GLU A 257 -1.79 -11.42 8.35
N GLN A 258 -2.70 -10.81 7.64
CA GLN A 258 -3.54 -9.75 8.18
C GLN A 258 -4.99 -10.04 7.87
N ASP A 259 -5.87 -9.75 8.81
CA ASP A 259 -7.32 -9.74 8.65
C ASP A 259 -7.92 -8.46 9.24
N SER A 260 -9.25 -8.38 9.26
CA SER A 260 -9.98 -7.25 9.85
C SER A 260 -9.70 -7.05 11.35
N THR A 261 -9.21 -8.07 12.05
CA THR A 261 -8.96 -8.06 13.49
C THR A 261 -7.53 -7.68 13.88
N GLY A 262 -6.59 -7.73 12.92
CA GLY A 262 -5.21 -7.35 13.17
C GLY A 262 -4.18 -8.06 12.29
N THR A 263 -2.91 -7.91 12.69
CA THR A 263 -1.75 -8.54 12.04
C THR A 263 -1.28 -9.74 12.83
N TYR A 264 -1.02 -10.83 12.13
CA TYR A 264 -0.62 -12.12 12.69
C TYR A 264 0.68 -12.61 12.07
N MET A 265 1.46 -13.32 12.85
CA MET A 265 2.56 -14.18 12.38
C MET A 265 2.10 -15.62 12.36
N VAL A 266 2.35 -16.33 11.26
CA VAL A 266 2.10 -17.77 11.13
C VAL A 266 3.43 -18.48 10.97
N PHE A 267 3.68 -19.42 11.85
CA PHE A 267 4.91 -20.22 11.88
C PHE A 267 4.72 -21.55 11.16
N GLY A 268 5.82 -22.28 10.96
CA GLY A 268 5.78 -23.61 10.39
C GLY A 268 5.26 -24.68 11.37
N PHE A 269 5.58 -25.94 11.10
CA PHE A 269 5.15 -27.06 11.95
C PHE A 269 6.29 -27.91 12.50
N GLY A 270 7.54 -27.56 12.20
CA GLY A 270 8.70 -28.26 12.71
C GLY A 270 8.95 -27.99 14.20
N SER A 271 9.48 -28.99 14.91
CA SER A 271 9.96 -28.87 16.29
C SER A 271 11.46 -28.62 16.34
N ASP A 272 11.97 -28.07 17.47
CA ASP A 272 13.40 -27.82 17.66
C ASP A 272 14.20 -29.13 17.70
N ASP A 273 13.62 -30.19 18.24
CA ASP A 273 14.28 -31.50 18.35
C ASP A 273 14.59 -32.14 16.98
N GLU A 274 13.78 -31.83 15.98
CA GLU A 274 13.94 -32.31 14.61
C GLU A 274 14.70 -31.32 13.70
N ALA A 275 14.84 -30.06 14.09
CA ALA A 275 15.49 -29.02 13.30
C ALA A 275 16.98 -29.30 13.04
N SER A 276 17.61 -30.07 13.91
CA SER A 276 19.01 -30.45 13.76
C SER A 276 19.27 -31.47 12.63
N LEU A 277 18.22 -32.16 12.12
CA LEU A 277 18.36 -33.29 11.22
C LEU A 277 18.06 -32.98 9.74
N ASN A 278 17.22 -31.97 9.41
CA ASN A 278 16.86 -31.69 8.02
C ASN A 278 16.47 -30.23 7.78
N ILE A 279 17.43 -29.40 7.43
CA ILE A 279 17.25 -27.96 7.22
C ILE A 279 16.64 -27.59 5.82
N ASN A 280 16.75 -28.49 4.84
CA ASN A 280 16.36 -28.18 3.46
C ASN A 280 14.91 -28.56 3.15
N VAL A 281 14.12 -27.61 2.63
CA VAL A 281 12.71 -27.82 2.19
C VAL A 281 12.64 -28.68 0.94
N ALA A 282 13.56 -28.50 0.03
CA ALA A 282 13.74 -29.33 -1.15
C ALA A 282 15.18 -29.83 -1.17
N ASP A 283 15.38 -31.07 -1.56
CA ASP A 283 16.72 -31.54 -1.85
C ASP A 283 17.28 -30.69 -2.99
N PRO A 284 18.41 -29.96 -2.78
CA PRO A 284 19.02 -29.15 -3.85
C PRO A 284 19.29 -29.94 -5.12
N SER A 285 19.51 -31.28 -4.98
CA SER A 285 19.70 -32.18 -6.11
C SER A 285 18.44 -32.37 -6.95
N SER A 286 17.24 -32.20 -6.40
CA SER A 286 15.97 -32.28 -7.14
C SER A 286 15.64 -31.00 -7.90
N ALA A 287 16.18 -29.87 -7.44
CA ALA A 287 16.01 -28.55 -8.06
C ALA A 287 17.18 -28.14 -8.98
N ALA A 288 18.29 -28.90 -8.95
CA ALA A 288 19.46 -28.61 -9.77
C ALA A 288 19.13 -28.78 -11.26
N ILE A 289 19.37 -27.75 -12.05
CA ILE A 289 19.37 -27.84 -13.51
C ILE A 289 20.40 -28.90 -13.90
N LYS A 290 19.95 -29.97 -14.59
CA LYS A 290 20.83 -31.02 -15.07
C LYS A 290 21.94 -30.40 -15.91
N LEU A 291 23.15 -30.38 -15.36
CA LEU A 291 24.32 -30.07 -16.15
C LEU A 291 24.50 -31.19 -17.20
N THR A 292 24.64 -30.79 -18.46
CA THR A 292 24.80 -31.69 -19.60
C THR A 292 25.90 -32.75 -19.27
N GLY A 293 25.55 -34.03 -19.31
CA GLY A 293 26.50 -35.13 -19.10
C GLY A 293 26.56 -35.70 -17.67
N LYS A 294 25.78 -35.22 -16.71
CA LYS A 294 25.65 -35.80 -15.36
C LYS A 294 24.19 -36.16 -15.07
N ASN A 295 23.91 -37.44 -14.90
CA ASN A 295 22.62 -37.92 -14.42
C ASN A 295 22.57 -37.81 -12.90
N TYR A 296 21.94 -36.74 -12.42
CA TYR A 296 21.51 -36.66 -11.01
C TYR A 296 20.10 -37.26 -10.92
N ILE A 297 19.98 -38.56 -11.07
CA ILE A 297 18.71 -39.23 -10.76
C ILE A 297 18.72 -39.43 -9.26
N THR A 298 17.95 -38.64 -8.55
CA THR A 298 17.57 -38.95 -7.18
C THR A 298 16.32 -39.79 -7.27
N ASP A 299 16.36 -41.01 -6.71
CA ASP A 299 15.21 -41.94 -6.58
C ASP A 299 14.07 -41.38 -5.71
N ARG A 300 14.15 -40.12 -5.29
CA ARG A 300 13.16 -39.46 -4.45
C ARG A 300 12.35 -38.49 -5.30
N ALA A 301 11.14 -38.91 -5.68
CA ALA A 301 10.13 -38.00 -6.23
C ALA A 301 9.75 -36.94 -5.16
N PHE A 302 9.63 -35.69 -5.58
CA PHE A 302 9.05 -34.65 -4.75
C PHE A 302 7.57 -34.99 -4.50
N ASP A 303 7.26 -35.39 -3.28
CA ASP A 303 5.89 -35.66 -2.85
C ASP A 303 5.43 -34.49 -1.93
N PRO A 304 4.49 -33.65 -2.38
CA PRO A 304 4.00 -32.53 -1.57
C PRO A 304 3.39 -32.96 -0.23
N THR A 305 2.83 -34.19 -0.14
CA THR A 305 2.22 -34.67 1.10
C THR A 305 3.27 -34.96 2.17
N LYS A 306 4.48 -35.33 1.77
CA LYS A 306 5.61 -35.56 2.69
C LYS A 306 6.21 -34.26 3.25
N LEU A 307 5.88 -33.11 2.71
CA LEU A 307 6.25 -31.81 3.29
C LEU A 307 5.64 -31.62 4.70
N LEU A 308 4.48 -32.22 4.93
CA LEU A 308 3.79 -32.13 6.22
C LEU A 308 4.40 -33.07 7.27
N ASP A 309 5.21 -34.07 6.85
CA ASP A 309 5.86 -35.03 7.73
C ASP A 309 7.31 -34.63 8.08
N THR A 310 7.76 -33.45 7.67
CA THR A 310 9.13 -32.97 7.88
C THR A 310 9.15 -31.54 8.36
N ASN A 311 10.23 -31.10 9.03
CA ASN A 311 10.45 -29.71 9.47
C ASN A 311 10.70 -28.73 8.32
N LYS A 312 10.38 -29.10 7.11
CA LYS A 312 10.71 -28.36 5.88
C LYS A 312 10.00 -27.02 5.75
N LEU A 313 8.91 -26.79 6.49
CA LEU A 313 8.19 -25.51 6.51
C LEU A 313 8.63 -24.56 7.64
N GLY A 314 9.73 -24.88 8.33
CA GLY A 314 10.28 -24.08 9.41
C GLY A 314 9.80 -24.49 10.80
N VAL A 315 10.59 -24.11 11.80
CA VAL A 315 10.37 -24.46 13.20
C VAL A 315 9.35 -23.50 13.83
N ALA A 316 8.36 -24.06 14.52
CA ALA A 316 7.42 -23.31 15.32
C ALA A 316 7.98 -23.04 16.73
N PRO A 317 7.76 -21.86 17.31
CA PRO A 317 8.17 -21.56 18.67
C PRO A 317 7.36 -22.39 19.68
N GLN A 318 8.02 -22.89 20.74
CA GLN A 318 7.41 -23.64 21.82
C GLN A 318 8.03 -23.29 23.17
N ASN A 319 7.25 -23.28 24.23
CA ASN A 319 7.68 -23.04 25.61
C ASN A 319 8.65 -21.84 25.81
N THR A 320 8.43 -20.76 25.07
CA THR A 320 9.31 -19.60 25.03
C THR A 320 8.50 -18.29 25.03
N THR A 321 9.18 -17.19 25.32
CA THR A 321 8.62 -15.85 25.15
C THR A 321 9.22 -15.19 23.92
N LEU A 322 8.38 -14.88 22.94
CA LEU A 322 8.81 -14.11 21.78
C LEU A 322 8.83 -12.63 22.07
N THR A 323 9.96 -12.00 21.84
CA THR A 323 10.12 -10.54 21.81
C THR A 323 10.02 -10.07 20.36
N ILE A 324 8.98 -9.33 20.06
CA ILE A 324 8.67 -8.85 18.71
C ILE A 324 8.86 -7.33 18.68
N VAL A 325 9.73 -6.85 17.80
CA VAL A 325 9.90 -5.43 17.51
C VAL A 325 9.32 -5.14 16.14
N TYR A 326 8.37 -4.21 16.08
CA TYR A 326 7.69 -3.86 14.85
C TYR A 326 7.49 -2.36 14.73
N GLY A 327 7.39 -1.87 13.51
CA GLY A 327 6.99 -0.51 13.18
C GLY A 327 5.49 -0.43 12.95
N ALA A 328 4.86 0.61 13.48
CA ALA A 328 3.46 0.90 13.19
C ALA A 328 3.23 2.41 13.13
N ASN A 329 2.28 2.82 12.32
CA ASN A 329 1.84 4.21 12.25
C ASN A 329 0.92 4.51 13.44
N ASP A 330 1.20 5.61 14.14
CA ASP A 330 0.50 6.07 15.35
C ASP A 330 -0.66 7.03 15.06
N ALA A 331 -0.81 7.48 13.83
CA ALA A 331 -1.86 8.40 13.39
C ALA A 331 -2.54 7.93 12.10
N ASP A 332 -3.76 8.41 11.87
CA ASP A 332 -4.48 8.14 10.62
C ASP A 332 -4.03 9.05 9.47
N GLN A 333 -3.66 10.28 9.79
CA GLN A 333 -3.19 11.28 8.84
C GLN A 333 -1.66 11.33 8.82
N ILE A 334 -1.06 10.47 8.01
CA ILE A 334 0.39 10.24 7.97
C ILE A 334 1.06 11.07 6.87
N ASN A 335 0.39 11.29 5.74
CA ASN A 335 0.93 12.17 4.70
C ASN A 335 0.86 13.62 5.18
N VAL A 336 1.93 14.38 5.05
CA VAL A 336 1.97 15.76 5.51
C VAL A 336 2.43 16.71 4.41
N PRO A 337 1.84 17.92 4.33
CA PRO A 337 2.28 18.95 3.39
C PRO A 337 3.69 19.47 3.75
N SER A 338 4.25 20.31 2.90
CA SER A 338 5.48 21.03 3.20
C SER A 338 5.32 21.91 4.45
N ASN A 339 6.39 22.09 5.21
CA ASN A 339 6.46 22.88 6.44
C ASN A 339 5.51 22.43 7.57
N ALA A 340 5.07 21.18 7.56
CA ALA A 340 4.19 20.65 8.59
C ALA A 340 4.92 19.91 9.72
N ILE A 341 6.16 19.49 9.51
CA ILE A 341 7.01 18.87 10.53
C ILE A 341 7.89 19.95 11.13
N ASN A 342 7.67 20.26 12.39
CA ASN A 342 8.28 21.42 13.04
C ASN A 342 8.77 21.18 14.47
N SER A 343 8.67 19.96 15.00
CA SER A 343 9.12 19.69 16.34
C SER A 343 9.88 18.36 16.47
N VAL A 344 10.94 18.37 17.28
CA VAL A 344 11.70 17.18 17.65
C VAL A 344 11.12 16.64 18.96
N LYS A 345 10.61 15.41 18.93
CA LYS A 345 10.04 14.71 20.11
C LYS A 345 11.12 14.05 20.97
N GLU A 346 12.02 13.35 20.32
CA GLU A 346 13.08 12.58 20.96
C GLU A 346 14.33 12.68 20.10
N LEU A 347 15.37 13.29 20.63
CA LEU A 347 16.64 13.49 19.94
C LEU A 347 17.66 12.45 20.39
N VAL A 348 18.19 11.70 19.44
CA VAL A 348 19.35 10.82 19.64
C VAL A 348 20.52 11.45 18.94
N TYR A 349 21.59 11.76 19.65
CA TYR A 349 22.72 12.51 19.12
C TYR A 349 24.05 11.99 19.64
N GLU A 350 25.11 12.36 18.95
CA GLU A 350 26.50 12.06 19.27
C GLU A 350 27.36 13.25 18.87
N PHE A 351 28.35 13.58 19.71
CA PHE A 351 29.39 14.54 19.37
C PHE A 351 30.71 13.82 19.05
N PRO A 352 31.60 14.44 18.25
CA PRO A 352 32.85 13.81 17.85
C PRO A 352 33.79 13.48 19.04
N ASP A 353 33.86 14.35 20.06
CA ASP A 353 34.66 14.13 21.25
C ASP A 353 34.00 14.76 22.48
N ASP A 354 33.36 13.93 23.30
CA ASP A 354 32.67 14.37 24.52
C ASP A 354 33.59 14.92 25.62
N SER A 355 34.89 14.62 25.53
CA SER A 355 35.87 15.03 26.56
C SER A 355 36.32 16.49 26.46
N ARG A 356 36.13 17.14 25.32
CA ARG A 356 36.60 18.51 25.03
C ARG A 356 35.50 19.56 25.03
N ILE A 357 34.27 19.17 25.16
CA ILE A 357 33.12 20.06 24.99
C ILE A 357 32.55 20.56 26.32
N SER A 358 32.15 21.81 26.34
CA SER A 358 31.45 22.41 27.49
C SER A 358 29.98 21.99 27.50
N SER A 359 29.48 21.42 28.61
CA SER A 359 28.08 21.03 28.76
C SER A 359 27.09 22.19 28.61
N ALA A 360 27.50 23.43 28.83
CA ALA A 360 26.65 24.61 28.60
C ALA A 360 26.49 24.89 27.10
N LEU A 361 27.57 24.80 26.31
CA LEU A 361 27.54 24.99 24.87
C LEU A 361 26.81 23.82 24.19
N VAL A 362 27.03 22.58 24.65
CA VAL A 362 26.26 21.39 24.17
C VAL A 362 24.76 21.62 24.31
N ARG A 363 24.28 22.06 25.48
CA ARG A 363 22.85 22.38 25.66
C ARG A 363 22.36 23.47 24.71
N SER A 364 23.21 24.51 24.49
CA SER A 364 22.87 25.58 23.54
C SER A 364 22.73 25.05 22.12
N VAL A 365 23.65 24.18 21.66
CA VAL A 365 23.61 23.53 20.35
C VAL A 365 22.37 22.67 20.22
N ILE A 366 22.10 21.77 21.19
CA ILE A 366 20.94 20.87 21.15
C ILE A 366 19.63 21.64 21.16
N ASN A 367 19.48 22.66 21.98
CA ASN A 367 18.27 23.48 22.06
C ASN A 367 18.05 24.35 20.81
N SER A 368 19.07 24.54 19.98
CA SER A 368 18.96 25.30 18.73
C SER A 368 18.55 24.44 17.54
N ILE A 369 18.39 23.13 17.72
CA ILE A 369 18.03 22.22 16.62
C ILE A 369 16.60 22.49 16.21
N GLU A 370 16.42 22.97 14.99
CA GLU A 370 15.15 23.16 14.32
C GLU A 370 15.00 22.17 13.17
N VAL A 371 13.77 21.76 12.90
CA VAL A 371 13.46 20.79 11.85
C VAL A 371 12.31 21.30 10.99
N THR A 372 12.42 21.09 9.69
CA THR A 372 11.34 21.35 8.74
C THR A 372 11.36 20.35 7.60
N ASN A 373 10.23 20.20 6.90
CA ASN A 373 10.13 19.46 5.64
C ASN A 373 9.88 20.42 4.49
N ASP A 374 10.86 20.63 3.65
CA ASP A 374 10.74 21.51 2.47
C ASP A 374 9.76 20.96 1.43
N LYS A 375 9.74 19.64 1.26
CA LYS A 375 8.83 18.92 0.38
C LYS A 375 7.79 18.13 1.17
N ARG A 376 6.68 17.77 0.53
CA ARG A 376 5.65 16.90 1.11
C ARG A 376 6.23 15.55 1.51
N VAL A 377 5.76 15.01 2.63
CA VAL A 377 6.03 13.63 3.05
C VAL A 377 4.83 12.80 2.65
N VAL A 378 5.04 11.82 1.77
CA VAL A 378 3.98 11.01 1.15
C VAL A 378 4.40 9.54 1.04
N GLY A 379 3.46 8.67 0.74
CA GLY A 379 3.71 7.23 0.59
C GLY A 379 2.69 6.36 1.33
N ASN A 380 1.84 6.97 2.17
CA ASN A 380 0.70 6.27 2.73
C ASN A 380 -0.49 6.39 1.78
N THR A 381 -1.06 5.26 1.40
CA THR A 381 -2.30 5.20 0.62
C THR A 381 -3.35 4.45 1.42
N ALA A 382 -4.62 4.82 1.23
CA ALA A 382 -5.72 4.04 1.80
C ALA A 382 -5.69 2.59 1.27
N THR A 383 -6.26 1.68 2.05
CA THR A 383 -6.46 0.30 1.61
C THR A 383 -7.18 0.25 0.26
N PRO A 384 -6.73 -0.58 -0.68
CA PRO A 384 -7.33 -0.64 -2.00
C PRO A 384 -8.78 -1.11 -1.94
N SER A 385 -9.64 -0.59 -2.82
CA SER A 385 -11.02 -1.06 -2.96
C SER A 385 -11.08 -2.50 -3.47
N THR A 386 -12.21 -3.18 -3.28
CA THR A 386 -12.40 -4.55 -3.81
C THR A 386 -12.15 -4.64 -5.31
N ASP A 387 -12.50 -3.61 -6.08
CA ASP A 387 -12.28 -3.56 -7.53
C ASP A 387 -10.81 -3.30 -7.88
N GLU A 388 -10.10 -2.43 -7.13
CA GLU A 388 -8.65 -2.28 -7.25
C GLU A 388 -7.92 -3.60 -6.92
N ILE A 389 -8.35 -4.31 -5.87
CA ILE A 389 -7.77 -5.61 -5.50
C ILE A 389 -7.91 -6.62 -6.64
N ARG A 390 -9.10 -6.71 -7.27
CA ARG A 390 -9.32 -7.63 -8.39
C ARG A 390 -8.40 -7.35 -9.56
N ILE A 391 -8.34 -6.07 -10.00
CA ILE A 391 -7.48 -5.66 -11.12
C ILE A 391 -6.02 -5.97 -10.81
N ARG A 392 -5.55 -5.62 -9.61
CA ARG A 392 -4.17 -5.86 -9.19
C ARG A 392 -3.83 -7.34 -9.05
N SER A 393 -4.80 -8.16 -8.65
CA SER A 393 -4.63 -9.63 -8.57
C SER A 393 -4.39 -10.26 -9.93
N TYR A 394 -5.12 -9.84 -10.96
CA TYR A 394 -4.86 -10.32 -12.33
C TYR A 394 -3.48 -9.91 -12.82
N GLY A 395 -3.07 -8.67 -12.55
CA GLY A 395 -1.74 -8.19 -12.90
C GLY A 395 -0.62 -8.95 -12.16
N ALA A 396 -0.79 -9.20 -10.86
CA ALA A 396 0.15 -9.97 -10.06
C ALA A 396 0.31 -11.41 -10.59
N TYR A 397 -0.81 -12.05 -10.92
CA TYR A 397 -0.80 -13.41 -11.50
C TYR A 397 -0.10 -13.44 -12.87
N ALA A 398 -0.39 -12.47 -13.74
CA ALA A 398 0.22 -12.40 -15.06
C ALA A 398 1.73 -12.16 -15.01
N SER A 399 2.21 -11.32 -14.09
CA SER A 399 3.61 -10.96 -13.94
C SER A 399 4.50 -12.10 -13.43
N GLN A 400 3.94 -13.07 -12.67
CA GLN A 400 4.67 -14.22 -12.12
C GLN A 400 5.99 -13.85 -11.42
N ASN A 401 5.99 -12.79 -10.63
CA ASN A 401 7.15 -12.24 -9.91
C ASN A 401 8.32 -11.79 -10.80
N ARG A 402 8.03 -11.37 -12.02
CA ARG A 402 9.02 -10.80 -12.95
C ARG A 402 8.40 -9.65 -13.74
N THR A 403 9.22 -8.70 -14.18
CA THR A 403 8.78 -7.57 -14.98
C THR A 403 9.35 -7.65 -16.39
N VAL A 404 8.51 -7.93 -17.37
CA VAL A 404 8.86 -8.10 -18.78
C VAL A 404 8.08 -7.14 -19.66
N THR A 405 6.75 -7.06 -19.45
CA THR A 405 5.84 -6.15 -20.17
C THR A 405 5.65 -4.85 -19.38
N ARG A 406 5.05 -3.83 -20.00
CA ARG A 406 4.70 -2.58 -19.32
C ARG A 406 3.73 -2.82 -18.19
N GLU A 407 2.75 -3.64 -18.44
CA GLU A 407 1.70 -4.03 -17.50
C GLU A 407 2.28 -4.78 -16.29
N ASP A 408 3.36 -5.56 -16.48
CA ASP A 408 4.07 -6.23 -15.39
C ASP A 408 4.76 -5.19 -14.48
N TYR A 409 5.42 -4.18 -15.06
CA TYR A 409 6.04 -3.11 -14.27
C TYR A 409 5.01 -2.32 -13.46
N GLU A 410 3.85 -1.97 -14.07
CA GLU A 410 2.75 -1.30 -13.38
C GLU A 410 2.21 -2.16 -12.22
N SER A 411 1.98 -3.44 -12.46
CA SER A 411 1.51 -4.39 -11.46
C SER A 411 2.50 -4.55 -10.32
N TYR A 412 3.80 -4.58 -10.65
CA TYR A 412 4.86 -4.76 -9.67
C TYR A 412 5.04 -3.53 -8.76
N VAL A 413 4.74 -2.32 -9.24
CA VAL A 413 4.67 -1.12 -8.38
C VAL A 413 3.62 -1.29 -7.29
N TYR A 414 2.47 -1.89 -7.59
CA TYR A 414 1.41 -2.12 -6.61
C TYR A 414 1.67 -3.30 -5.66
N LEU A 415 2.65 -4.16 -5.96
CA LEU A 415 3.12 -5.22 -5.08
C LEU A 415 4.20 -4.76 -4.10
N MET A 416 4.61 -3.49 -4.14
CA MET A 416 5.65 -2.95 -3.28
C MET A 416 5.27 -3.10 -1.80
N PRO A 417 6.14 -3.71 -0.96
CA PRO A 417 5.88 -3.90 0.46
C PRO A 417 5.67 -2.57 1.22
N PRO A 418 4.80 -2.53 2.24
CA PRO A 418 4.47 -1.33 3.00
C PRO A 418 5.67 -0.58 3.60
N LYS A 419 6.74 -1.31 3.89
CA LYS A 419 8.00 -0.75 4.41
C LYS A 419 8.69 0.24 3.46
N PHE A 420 8.40 0.21 2.16
CA PHE A 420 8.93 1.12 1.14
C PHE A 420 7.96 2.25 0.79
N GLY A 421 6.77 2.24 1.35
CA GLY A 421 5.67 3.13 0.98
C GLY A 421 4.74 2.52 -0.07
N SER A 422 3.84 3.32 -0.61
CA SER A 422 2.88 2.89 -1.64
C SER A 422 2.63 4.00 -2.66
N ILE A 423 2.36 3.59 -3.88
CA ILE A 423 1.97 4.44 -5.01
C ILE A 423 0.48 4.26 -5.27
N LYS A 424 -0.25 5.36 -5.45
CA LYS A 424 -1.69 5.30 -5.76
C LYS A 424 -1.96 4.95 -7.21
N ARG A 425 -1.22 5.60 -8.15
CA ARG A 425 -1.34 5.35 -9.60
C ARG A 425 0.04 5.30 -10.23
N ALA A 426 0.21 4.34 -11.12
CA ALA A 426 1.43 4.15 -11.90
C ALA A 426 1.07 3.86 -13.35
N SER A 427 1.90 4.30 -14.28
CA SER A 427 1.82 3.94 -15.70
C SER A 427 3.20 3.96 -16.34
N VAL A 428 3.45 3.02 -17.23
CA VAL A 428 4.73 2.88 -17.93
C VAL A 428 4.57 3.23 -19.40
N ILE A 429 5.44 4.10 -19.87
CA ILE A 429 5.50 4.51 -21.28
C ILE A 429 6.87 4.14 -21.84
N ASN A 430 6.87 3.44 -22.98
CA ASN A 430 8.08 3.26 -23.75
C ASN A 430 8.40 4.56 -24.48
N ASP A 431 9.66 4.99 -24.41
CA ASP A 431 10.16 6.06 -25.26
C ASP A 431 10.59 5.47 -26.61
N PRO A 432 9.81 5.66 -27.69
CA PRO A 432 10.13 5.11 -28.99
C PRO A 432 11.37 5.77 -29.63
N SER A 433 11.80 6.93 -29.13
CA SER A 433 12.97 7.66 -29.61
C SER A 433 14.28 7.15 -28.99
N SER A 434 14.20 6.35 -27.93
CA SER A 434 15.36 5.79 -27.25
C SER A 434 15.78 4.46 -27.88
N SER A 435 17.01 4.39 -28.40
CA SER A 435 17.62 3.14 -28.87
C SER A 435 17.89 2.14 -27.75
N ASN A 436 17.91 2.60 -26.52
CA ASN A 436 18.05 1.79 -25.31
C ASN A 436 16.65 1.45 -24.76
N ARG A 437 16.50 0.28 -24.14
CA ARG A 437 15.27 -0.13 -23.44
C ARG A 437 15.05 0.75 -22.20
N ARG A 438 14.70 2.02 -22.44
CA ARG A 438 14.43 3.02 -21.43
C ARG A 438 12.92 3.09 -21.21
N LEU A 439 12.50 2.79 -20.01
CA LEU A 439 11.10 2.84 -19.58
C LEU A 439 10.88 4.10 -18.74
N SER A 440 9.90 4.90 -19.13
CA SER A 440 9.45 6.06 -18.36
C SER A 440 8.27 5.64 -17.50
N LEU A 441 8.49 5.50 -16.19
CA LEU A 441 7.47 5.18 -15.19
C LEU A 441 6.92 6.47 -14.58
N TYR A 442 5.65 6.72 -14.78
CA TYR A 442 4.94 7.85 -14.15
C TYR A 442 4.24 7.38 -12.88
N VAL A 443 4.44 8.08 -11.77
CA VAL A 443 3.88 7.70 -10.46
C VAL A 443 3.21 8.87 -9.77
N ALA A 444 2.01 8.66 -9.24
CA ALA A 444 1.27 9.63 -8.44
C ALA A 444 0.95 9.05 -7.06
N SER A 445 1.09 9.89 -6.02
CA SER A 445 0.70 9.60 -4.65
C SER A 445 -0.61 10.32 -4.30
N VAL A 446 -1.02 10.24 -3.04
CA VAL A 446 -2.21 10.95 -2.53
C VAL A 446 -1.87 11.69 -1.24
N ASP A 447 -2.63 12.75 -0.96
CA ASP A 447 -2.64 13.41 0.35
C ASP A 447 -3.59 12.69 1.33
N ASN A 448 -3.71 13.21 2.56
CA ASN A 448 -4.62 12.63 3.56
C ASN A 448 -6.10 12.72 3.19
N SER A 449 -6.46 13.64 2.31
CA SER A 449 -7.83 13.79 1.79
C SER A 449 -8.11 12.88 0.58
N GLY A 450 -7.11 12.11 0.14
CA GLY A 450 -7.21 11.24 -1.02
C GLY A 450 -7.02 11.97 -2.36
N ASN A 451 -6.62 13.26 -2.38
CA ASN A 451 -6.34 13.98 -3.61
C ASN A 451 -4.97 13.60 -4.15
N LEU A 452 -4.85 13.59 -5.47
CA LEU A 452 -3.60 13.27 -6.15
C LEU A 452 -2.54 14.33 -5.88
N VAL A 453 -1.34 13.86 -5.57
CA VAL A 453 -0.14 14.69 -5.37
C VAL A 453 1.06 14.02 -6.02
N LEU A 454 2.09 14.83 -6.31
CA LEU A 454 3.34 14.32 -6.84
C LEU A 454 4.07 13.47 -5.79
N ALA A 455 4.70 12.39 -6.23
CA ALA A 455 5.56 11.58 -5.38
C ALA A 455 6.85 12.33 -5.07
N ASN A 456 7.35 12.22 -3.83
CA ASN A 456 8.64 12.80 -3.48
C ASN A 456 9.81 11.91 -3.94
N ASP A 457 11.02 12.47 -3.89
CA ASP A 457 12.21 11.82 -4.41
C ASP A 457 12.55 10.53 -3.65
N THR A 458 12.32 10.49 -2.34
CA THR A 458 12.53 9.30 -1.50
C THR A 458 11.61 8.15 -1.92
N LEU A 459 10.32 8.42 -2.12
CA LEU A 459 9.36 7.41 -2.55
C LEU A 459 9.68 6.89 -3.97
N LYS A 460 10.11 7.77 -4.88
CA LYS A 460 10.58 7.38 -6.21
C LYS A 460 11.82 6.49 -6.12
N GLN A 461 12.78 6.83 -5.26
CA GLN A 461 13.98 6.03 -5.05
C GLN A 461 13.65 4.65 -4.45
N ASN A 462 12.75 4.58 -3.48
CA ASN A 462 12.27 3.31 -2.91
C ASN A 462 11.60 2.44 -3.99
N THR A 463 10.75 3.05 -4.82
CA THR A 463 10.10 2.36 -5.94
C THR A 463 11.13 1.84 -6.95
N LYS A 464 12.15 2.64 -7.27
CA LYS A 464 13.25 2.23 -8.16
C LYS A 464 14.05 1.08 -7.58
N THR A 465 14.35 1.12 -6.28
CA THR A 465 15.05 0.04 -5.56
C THR A 465 14.25 -1.27 -5.61
N TRP A 466 12.95 -1.20 -5.36
CA TRP A 466 12.05 -2.34 -5.44
C TRP A 466 11.99 -2.95 -6.85
N LEU A 467 11.81 -2.13 -7.89
CA LEU A 467 11.74 -2.59 -9.27
C LEU A 467 13.07 -3.15 -9.78
N ASN A 468 14.19 -2.59 -9.36
CA ASN A 468 15.52 -3.05 -9.77
C ASN A 468 15.81 -4.50 -9.37
N ALA A 469 15.18 -5.01 -8.31
CA ALA A 469 15.34 -6.40 -7.88
C ALA A 469 14.72 -7.42 -8.87
N ASN A 470 13.73 -6.99 -9.69
CA ASN A 470 12.90 -7.88 -10.50
C ASN A 470 12.81 -7.48 -11.98
N LYS A 471 13.50 -6.39 -12.39
CA LYS A 471 13.51 -5.93 -13.78
C LYS A 471 14.34 -6.83 -14.69
N MET A 472 14.09 -6.73 -15.98
CA MET A 472 14.97 -7.34 -16.99
C MET A 472 16.36 -6.70 -16.93
N LEU A 473 17.40 -7.48 -17.19
CA LEU A 473 18.80 -7.05 -17.06
C LEU A 473 19.13 -5.80 -17.89
N ASN A 474 18.55 -5.71 -19.09
CA ASN A 474 18.83 -4.63 -20.06
C ASN A 474 17.90 -3.43 -19.93
N ASP A 475 16.88 -3.46 -19.03
CA ASP A 475 15.93 -2.38 -18.90
C ASP A 475 16.47 -1.29 -17.96
N SER A 476 16.33 -0.04 -18.38
CA SER A 476 16.58 1.14 -17.55
C SER A 476 15.24 1.81 -17.21
N ILE A 477 15.04 2.11 -15.93
CA ILE A 477 13.79 2.71 -15.45
C ILE A 477 14.09 4.11 -14.95
N ASP A 478 13.40 5.10 -15.52
CA ASP A 478 13.35 6.47 -15.02
C ASP A 478 11.94 6.77 -14.49
N ILE A 479 11.87 7.38 -13.31
CA ILE A 479 10.61 7.65 -12.64
C ILE A 479 10.30 9.14 -12.70
N TYR A 480 9.13 9.47 -13.24
CA TYR A 480 8.64 10.83 -13.47
C TYR A 480 7.32 11.09 -12.75
N ASP A 481 7.00 12.37 -12.61
CA ASP A 481 5.69 12.82 -12.15
C ASP A 481 4.73 12.96 -13.33
N PRO A 482 3.47 12.50 -13.21
CA PRO A 482 2.46 12.79 -14.21
C PRO A 482 1.94 14.21 -14.07
N TYR A 483 1.44 14.80 -15.16
CA TYR A 483 0.66 16.04 -15.10
C TYR A 483 -0.70 15.74 -14.47
N ILE A 484 -1.01 16.36 -13.33
CA ILE A 484 -2.32 16.27 -12.69
C ILE A 484 -3.20 17.38 -13.29
N ILE A 485 -4.25 17.00 -14.01
CA ILE A 485 -5.19 17.91 -14.66
C ILE A 485 -6.46 17.92 -13.83
N ASN A 486 -6.66 19.02 -13.09
CA ASN A 486 -7.87 19.17 -12.31
C ASN A 486 -9.01 19.66 -13.21
N ILE A 487 -10.10 18.90 -13.25
CA ILE A 487 -11.29 19.20 -14.05
C ILE A 487 -12.46 19.55 -13.15
N GLY A 488 -13.33 20.39 -13.67
CA GLY A 488 -14.67 20.63 -13.15
C GLY A 488 -15.67 20.59 -14.29
N PHE A 489 -16.95 20.45 -14.00
CA PHE A 489 -17.98 20.47 -15.01
C PHE A 489 -19.33 20.95 -14.48
N THR A 490 -20.14 21.47 -15.41
CA THR A 490 -21.54 21.83 -15.16
C THR A 490 -22.43 20.91 -15.97
N PHE A 491 -23.36 20.24 -15.32
CA PHE A 491 -24.33 19.38 -15.96
C PHE A 491 -25.72 20.04 -16.00
N TYR A 492 -26.48 19.75 -17.04
CA TYR A 492 -27.83 20.23 -17.26
C TYR A 492 -28.78 19.05 -17.38
N VAL A 493 -29.83 19.01 -16.56
CA VAL A 493 -30.83 17.93 -16.53
C VAL A 493 -32.23 18.47 -16.64
N SER A 494 -33.10 17.74 -17.37
CA SER A 494 -34.55 17.93 -17.34
C SER A 494 -35.12 17.11 -16.20
N VAL A 495 -35.88 17.76 -15.32
CA VAL A 495 -36.48 17.13 -14.14
C VAL A 495 -37.97 16.98 -14.34
N ASP A 496 -38.51 15.80 -13.97
CA ASP A 496 -39.96 15.53 -13.98
C ASP A 496 -40.66 16.46 -12.99
N SER A 497 -41.78 17.03 -13.42
CA SER A 497 -42.58 17.99 -12.63
C SER A 497 -43.15 17.42 -11.32
N SER A 498 -43.17 16.11 -11.18
CA SER A 498 -43.61 15.39 -9.96
C SER A 498 -42.55 15.37 -8.85
N TYR A 499 -41.30 15.73 -9.18
CA TYR A 499 -40.18 15.72 -8.23
C TYR A 499 -39.69 17.14 -7.89
N ASP A 500 -39.19 17.30 -6.67
CA ASP A 500 -38.52 18.56 -6.28
C ASP A 500 -37.16 18.68 -6.97
N LYS A 501 -36.96 19.76 -7.73
CA LYS A 501 -35.76 20.02 -8.53
C LYS A 501 -34.48 20.02 -7.67
N GLN A 502 -34.53 20.57 -6.46
CA GLN A 502 -33.36 20.64 -5.60
C GLN A 502 -32.95 19.25 -5.06
N SER A 503 -33.96 18.44 -4.71
CA SER A 503 -33.73 17.07 -4.28
C SER A 503 -33.10 16.21 -5.39
N VAL A 504 -33.60 16.31 -6.62
CA VAL A 504 -33.05 15.60 -7.79
C VAL A 504 -31.63 16.07 -8.06
N LEU A 505 -31.33 17.39 -8.02
CA LEU A 505 -29.97 17.90 -8.18
C LEU A 505 -29.02 17.35 -7.11
N ASN A 506 -29.45 17.28 -5.85
CA ASN A 506 -28.62 16.72 -4.77
C ASN A 506 -28.35 15.22 -4.99
N ASN A 507 -29.33 14.46 -5.48
CA ASN A 507 -29.15 13.05 -5.81
C ASN A 507 -28.19 12.86 -7.01
N CYS A 508 -28.31 13.71 -8.04
CA CYS A 508 -27.37 13.73 -9.17
C CYS A 508 -25.93 14.04 -8.70
N PHE A 509 -25.78 15.05 -7.84
CA PHE A 509 -24.50 15.41 -7.25
C PHE A 509 -23.90 14.23 -6.45
N SER A 510 -24.69 13.58 -5.61
CA SER A 510 -24.26 12.43 -4.81
C SER A 510 -23.82 11.25 -5.69
N SER A 511 -24.59 10.93 -6.74
CA SER A 511 -24.26 9.88 -7.72
C SER A 511 -22.94 10.16 -8.43
N LEU A 512 -22.75 11.38 -8.92
CA LEU A 512 -21.53 11.80 -9.61
C LEU A 512 -20.33 11.84 -8.64
N SER A 513 -20.50 12.35 -7.42
CA SER A 513 -19.44 12.34 -6.40
C SER A 513 -18.98 10.92 -6.08
N THR A 514 -19.91 9.98 -5.99
CA THR A 514 -19.60 8.56 -5.77
C THR A 514 -18.86 7.96 -6.98
N MET A 515 -19.26 8.29 -8.20
CA MET A 515 -18.58 7.83 -9.42
C MET A 515 -17.12 8.31 -9.48
N PHE A 516 -16.84 9.56 -9.06
CA PHE A 516 -15.49 10.14 -9.07
C PHE A 516 -14.71 9.94 -7.77
N ALA A 517 -15.27 9.23 -6.77
CA ALA A 517 -14.57 8.91 -5.53
C ALA A 517 -13.32 8.05 -5.78
N GLU A 518 -13.40 7.13 -6.74
CA GLU A 518 -12.24 6.39 -7.20
C GLU A 518 -11.44 7.23 -8.21
N LYS A 519 -10.14 7.40 -7.93
CA LYS A 519 -9.25 8.17 -8.81
C LYS A 519 -9.01 7.44 -10.13
N MET A 520 -9.04 8.18 -11.21
CA MET A 520 -8.76 7.67 -12.56
C MET A 520 -7.33 7.12 -12.69
N TYR A 521 -7.05 6.37 -13.74
CA TYR A 521 -5.71 5.92 -14.08
C TYR A 521 -4.97 6.95 -14.94
N ILE A 522 -3.63 6.89 -14.93
CA ILE A 522 -2.80 7.74 -15.78
C ILE A 522 -3.07 7.37 -17.24
N GLY A 523 -3.36 8.37 -18.09
CA GLY A 523 -3.71 8.16 -19.50
C GLY A 523 -5.12 7.61 -19.73
N GLU A 524 -5.96 7.48 -18.71
CA GLU A 524 -7.35 7.01 -18.86
C GLU A 524 -8.22 8.11 -19.46
N PRO A 525 -8.89 7.88 -20.60
CA PRO A 525 -9.83 8.84 -21.17
C PRO A 525 -11.13 8.90 -20.36
N LEU A 526 -11.70 10.10 -20.24
CA LEU A 526 -13.01 10.28 -19.61
C LEU A 526 -14.11 10.38 -20.66
N TYR A 527 -14.92 9.34 -20.77
CA TYR A 527 -16.07 9.33 -21.67
C TYR A 527 -17.25 10.09 -21.08
N ILE A 528 -17.75 11.09 -21.81
CA ILE A 528 -18.89 11.91 -21.40
C ILE A 528 -20.16 11.06 -21.24
N SER A 529 -20.30 10.02 -22.05
CA SER A 529 -21.40 9.06 -21.97
C SER A 529 -21.50 8.34 -20.62
N LYS A 530 -20.39 8.19 -19.88
CA LYS A 530 -20.43 7.64 -18.50
C LYS A 530 -21.20 8.59 -17.58
N ILE A 531 -20.99 9.90 -17.71
CA ILE A 531 -21.65 10.92 -16.90
C ILE A 531 -23.14 10.96 -17.23
N TYR A 532 -23.51 11.00 -18.51
CA TYR A 532 -24.92 10.93 -18.93
C TYR A 532 -25.63 9.69 -18.39
N LYS A 533 -24.97 8.53 -18.46
CA LYS A 533 -25.52 7.28 -17.94
C LYS A 533 -25.77 7.33 -16.43
N GLU A 534 -24.88 7.94 -15.65
CA GLU A 534 -25.07 8.07 -14.21
C GLU A 534 -26.17 9.07 -13.86
N LEU A 535 -26.26 10.19 -14.57
CA LEU A 535 -27.33 11.17 -14.39
C LEU A 535 -28.70 10.57 -14.71
N ASN A 536 -28.83 9.84 -15.81
CA ASN A 536 -30.11 9.23 -16.26
C ASN A 536 -30.56 8.04 -15.39
N LYS A 537 -29.75 7.57 -14.43
CA LYS A 537 -30.16 6.57 -13.43
C LYS A 537 -30.86 7.18 -12.22
N VAL A 538 -30.77 8.49 -12.05
CA VAL A 538 -31.30 9.17 -10.87
C VAL A 538 -32.81 9.37 -11.05
N ASP A 539 -33.57 8.92 -10.05
CA ASP A 539 -35.03 9.06 -10.06
C ASP A 539 -35.44 10.53 -10.16
N GLY A 540 -36.38 10.84 -11.02
CA GLY A 540 -36.84 12.18 -11.32
C GLY A 540 -36.06 12.91 -12.43
N VAL A 541 -34.98 12.34 -12.99
CA VAL A 541 -34.30 12.85 -14.17
C VAL A 541 -34.97 12.26 -15.43
N ILE A 542 -35.52 13.12 -16.28
CA ILE A 542 -36.08 12.72 -17.57
C ILE A 542 -34.95 12.51 -18.57
N ASP A 543 -34.04 13.48 -18.66
CA ASP A 543 -32.91 13.44 -19.58
C ASP A 543 -31.76 14.36 -19.12
N ALA A 544 -30.53 13.91 -19.35
CA ALA A 544 -29.32 14.69 -19.15
C ALA A 544 -28.95 15.39 -20.49
N GLN A 545 -29.15 16.71 -20.56
CA GLN A 545 -29.09 17.46 -21.82
C GLN A 545 -27.67 17.82 -22.24
N ASN A 546 -26.82 18.27 -21.29
CA ASN A 546 -25.49 18.76 -21.61
C ASN A 546 -24.54 18.65 -20.41
N VAL A 547 -23.24 18.48 -20.71
CA VAL A 547 -22.14 18.50 -19.73
C VAL A 547 -21.03 19.39 -20.28
N VAL A 548 -20.73 20.48 -19.60
CA VAL A 548 -19.70 21.44 -20.00
C VAL A 548 -18.52 21.35 -19.03
N PHE A 549 -17.36 20.98 -19.54
CA PHE A 549 -16.13 20.85 -18.75
C PHE A 549 -15.35 22.17 -18.67
N ASN A 550 -14.56 22.30 -17.62
CA ASN A 550 -13.54 23.33 -17.47
C ASN A 550 -12.30 22.76 -16.75
N VAL A 551 -11.13 23.30 -17.07
CA VAL A 551 -9.87 22.98 -16.39
C VAL A 551 -9.65 24.00 -15.26
N LYS A 552 -9.23 23.51 -14.10
CA LYS A 552 -8.98 24.29 -12.89
C LYS A 552 -7.49 24.43 -12.64
N ASN A 553 -6.97 25.65 -12.67
CA ASN A 553 -5.55 25.98 -12.51
C ASN A 553 -5.29 27.07 -11.44
N THR A 554 -6.23 27.28 -10.50
CA THR A 554 -6.07 28.28 -9.43
C THR A 554 -5.25 27.74 -8.26
N ALA A 555 -4.91 28.57 -7.28
CA ALA A 555 -3.95 28.28 -6.19
C ALA A 555 -4.15 26.95 -5.43
N ASN A 556 -5.37 26.42 -5.36
CA ASN A 556 -5.68 25.16 -4.66
C ASN A 556 -5.62 23.92 -5.56
N TYR A 557 -5.35 24.08 -6.85
CA TYR A 557 -5.29 23.04 -7.86
C TYR A 557 -3.86 22.84 -8.37
N ALA A 558 -3.62 21.72 -9.01
CA ALA A 558 -2.33 21.48 -9.66
C ALA A 558 -2.17 22.42 -10.87
N SER A 559 -0.97 22.99 -11.02
CA SER A 559 -0.65 23.75 -12.22
C SER A 559 -0.41 22.79 -13.37
N SER A 560 -1.25 22.82 -14.39
CA SER A 560 -1.08 22.03 -15.62
C SER A 560 -0.99 22.98 -16.83
N PRO A 561 -0.05 22.74 -17.74
CA PRO A 561 0.05 23.51 -18.97
C PRO A 561 -1.00 23.11 -20.02
N ILE A 562 -1.74 22.01 -19.78
CA ILE A 562 -2.67 21.41 -20.75
C ILE A 562 -4.01 22.13 -20.69
N SER A 563 -4.47 22.61 -21.85
CA SER A 563 -5.75 23.30 -22.00
C SER A 563 -6.91 22.34 -22.25
N LEU A 564 -8.16 22.80 -21.99
CA LEU A 564 -9.35 21.99 -22.27
C LEU A 564 -9.47 21.62 -23.77
N GLN A 565 -9.06 22.52 -24.67
CA GLN A 565 -9.12 22.32 -26.10
C GLN A 565 -8.24 21.17 -26.58
N GLU A 566 -7.10 20.94 -25.91
CA GLU A 566 -6.20 19.83 -26.19
C GLU A 566 -6.74 18.49 -25.66
N LEU A 567 -7.61 18.53 -24.67
CA LEU A 567 -8.19 17.34 -24.04
C LEU A 567 -9.45 16.85 -24.78
N VAL A 568 -10.26 17.75 -25.33
CA VAL A 568 -11.53 17.37 -25.97
C VAL A 568 -11.23 16.65 -27.29
N SER A 569 -11.83 15.46 -27.46
CA SER A 569 -11.76 14.72 -28.73
C SER A 569 -12.43 15.50 -29.87
N ASN A 570 -12.00 15.25 -31.11
CA ASN A 570 -12.53 15.96 -32.30
C ASN A 570 -14.05 15.87 -32.46
N ASP A 571 -14.65 14.78 -31.98
CA ASP A 571 -16.09 14.53 -31.99
C ASP A 571 -16.81 14.97 -30.69
N GLY A 572 -16.07 15.49 -29.70
CA GLY A 572 -16.63 15.97 -28.45
C GLY A 572 -17.19 14.86 -27.53
N THR A 573 -16.90 13.59 -27.78
CA THR A 573 -17.50 12.47 -27.03
C THR A 573 -16.73 12.06 -25.78
N TYR A 574 -15.45 12.41 -25.69
CA TYR A 574 -14.60 12.11 -24.54
C TYR A 574 -13.47 13.12 -24.36
N LEU A 575 -12.92 13.18 -23.15
CA LEU A 575 -11.68 13.88 -22.87
C LEU A 575 -10.52 12.88 -23.05
N ASN A 576 -9.65 13.19 -24.03
CA ASN A 576 -8.47 12.40 -24.34
C ASN A 576 -7.32 12.80 -23.40
N THR A 577 -7.02 11.96 -22.43
CA THR A 577 -5.95 12.22 -21.46
C THR A 577 -4.61 11.80 -22.07
N PRO A 578 -3.60 12.69 -22.10
CA PRO A 578 -2.25 12.30 -22.50
C PRO A 578 -1.72 11.14 -21.63
N LYS A 579 -0.90 10.26 -22.21
CA LYS A 579 -0.38 9.07 -21.52
C LYS A 579 0.46 9.40 -20.26
N ASN A 580 1.01 10.60 -20.17
CA ASN A 580 1.78 11.12 -19.04
C ASN A 580 0.97 12.05 -18.13
N ALA A 581 -0.36 12.04 -18.25
CA ALA A 581 -1.24 12.89 -17.47
C ALA A 581 -2.36 12.08 -16.80
N ILE A 582 -2.96 12.65 -15.77
CA ILE A 582 -4.08 12.06 -15.04
C ILE A 582 -5.14 13.12 -14.79
N LEU A 583 -6.40 12.79 -15.05
CA LEU A 583 -7.54 13.65 -14.75
C LEU A 583 -7.95 13.47 -13.29
N GLU A 584 -8.26 14.56 -12.62
CA GLU A 584 -8.76 14.55 -11.25
C GLU A 584 -9.91 15.54 -11.05
N LEU A 585 -10.99 15.05 -10.45
CA LEU A 585 -12.00 15.89 -9.81
C LEU A 585 -11.58 16.06 -8.34
N LYS A 586 -11.00 17.21 -7.99
CA LYS A 586 -10.35 17.40 -6.69
C LYS A 586 -11.34 17.70 -5.58
N PHE A 587 -12.23 18.65 -5.81
CA PHE A 587 -13.22 19.10 -4.84
C PHE A 587 -14.63 18.94 -5.42
N PRO A 588 -15.29 17.78 -5.28
CA PRO A 588 -16.61 17.54 -5.87
C PRO A 588 -17.62 18.66 -5.59
N ASN A 589 -17.65 19.17 -4.36
CA ASN A 589 -18.56 20.24 -3.93
C ASN A 589 -18.36 21.59 -4.64
N LEU A 590 -17.19 21.83 -5.22
CA LEU A 590 -16.85 23.08 -5.92
C LEU A 590 -16.74 22.88 -7.43
N ASP A 591 -16.39 21.68 -7.85
CA ASP A 591 -16.05 21.35 -9.23
C ASP A 591 -17.23 20.80 -10.02
N ILE A 592 -18.25 20.23 -9.34
CA ILE A 592 -19.50 19.81 -9.96
C ILE A 592 -20.56 20.87 -9.72
N ARG A 593 -21.24 21.30 -10.80
CA ARG A 593 -22.39 22.18 -10.72
C ARG A 593 -23.55 21.58 -11.50
N GLY A 594 -24.75 21.64 -10.94
CA GLY A 594 -25.97 21.15 -11.56
C GLY A 594 -26.94 22.28 -11.87
N VAL A 595 -27.60 22.19 -13.01
CA VAL A 595 -28.67 23.08 -13.45
C VAL A 595 -29.87 22.24 -13.87
N ALA A 596 -31.01 22.41 -13.16
CA ALA A 596 -32.28 21.79 -13.51
C ALA A 596 -33.10 22.72 -14.41
N LYS A 597 -33.55 22.19 -15.53
CA LYS A 597 -34.47 22.86 -16.45
C LYS A 597 -35.88 22.34 -16.30
#